data_bb35d16e749b4fd845e2198c8f0750ae
#
_entry.id   bb35d16e749b4fd845e2198c8f0750ae
#
_cell.length_a   1.000
_cell.length_b   1.000
_cell.length_c   1.000
_cell.angle_alpha   90.00
_cell.angle_beta   90.00
_cell.angle_gamma   90.00
#
_symmetry.space_group_name_H-M   'P 1'
#
loop_
_entity.id
_entity.type
_entity.pdbx_description
1 polymer ?
#
loop_
_entity_poly.entity_id
_entity_poly.type
_entity_poly.pdbx_seq_one_letter_code
_entity_poly.pdbx_strand_id
1 'polypeptide(L)'
;MDIIWALALSTHLGMQGDYNEVHPHVRLEDNNYIAGAYYNSMERVSFYAGQRFESGNAGLELALVTGYNEFGAIAPYVRGTYDVGNARIFVAPAGERWYGETNIGAVIGIEYMF
;
A
#
# COMPACT_ATOMS: atom_id res chain seq x y z
N MET A 1 -3.00 13.69 16.23
CA MET A 1 -2.94 13.37 14.77
C MET A 1 -1.52 13.56 14.28
N ASP A 2 -0.95 12.53 13.69
CA ASP A 2 0.42 12.56 13.17
C ASP A 2 0.40 12.60 11.64
N ILE A 3 1.25 13.45 11.08
CA ILE A 3 1.44 13.51 9.64
C ILE A 3 2.78 12.86 9.33
N ILE A 4 2.77 11.85 8.45
CA ILE A 4 3.95 11.07 8.09
C ILE A 4 4.19 11.22 6.59
N TRP A 5 5.42 11.61 6.24
CA TRP A 5 5.90 11.64 4.86
C TRP A 5 6.79 10.44 4.64
N ALA A 6 6.58 9.70 3.57
CA ALA A 6 7.33 8.49 3.30
C ALA A 6 7.63 8.31 1.82
N LEU A 7 8.65 7.51 1.54
CA LEU A 7 8.97 7.04 0.21
C LEU A 7 9.02 5.52 0.25
N ALA A 8 8.16 4.87 -0.52
CA ALA A 8 8.10 3.41 -0.59
C ALA A 8 8.73 2.93 -1.89
N LEU A 9 9.48 1.83 -1.78
CA LEU A 9 10.00 1.07 -2.91
C LEU A 9 9.39 -0.32 -2.84
N SER A 10 8.81 -0.80 -3.93
CA SER A 10 8.13 -2.09 -3.94
C SER A 10 8.42 -2.90 -5.19
N THR A 11 8.16 -4.19 -5.12
CA THR A 11 8.17 -5.07 -6.27
C THR A 11 6.89 -5.92 -6.29
N HIS A 12 6.42 -6.23 -7.48
CA HIS A 12 5.22 -7.03 -7.69
C HIS A 12 5.63 -8.46 -8.08
N LEU A 13 5.12 -9.44 -7.34
CA LEU A 13 5.40 -10.86 -7.55
C LEU A 13 4.16 -11.55 -8.08
N GLY A 14 4.31 -12.39 -9.11
CA GLY A 14 3.23 -13.17 -9.68
C GLY A 14 2.30 -12.39 -10.61
N MET A 15 2.71 -11.21 -11.07
CA MET A 15 1.92 -10.34 -11.93
C MET A 15 2.67 -10.09 -13.25
N GLN A 16 1.92 -9.83 -14.33
CA GLN A 16 2.45 -9.65 -15.66
C GLN A 16 2.57 -8.19 -16.11
N GLY A 17 1.83 -7.29 -15.45
CA GLY A 17 1.83 -5.87 -15.80
C GLY A 17 3.13 -5.17 -15.46
N ASP A 18 3.36 -4.04 -16.11
CA ASP A 18 4.52 -3.18 -15.87
C ASP A 18 4.10 -2.11 -14.86
N TYR A 19 4.57 -2.21 -13.61
CA TYR A 19 4.13 -1.36 -12.52
C TYR A 19 5.23 -0.44 -12.04
N ASN A 20 4.83 0.77 -11.65
CA ASN A 20 5.72 1.71 -10.97
C ASN A 20 6.09 1.16 -9.58
N GLU A 21 7.38 1.15 -9.28
CA GLU A 21 7.90 0.57 -8.04
C GLU A 21 8.29 1.62 -7.00
N VAL A 22 8.14 2.90 -7.30
CA VAL A 22 8.46 4.01 -6.40
C VAL A 22 7.16 4.71 -6.02
N HIS A 23 6.87 4.79 -4.72
CA HIS A 23 5.59 5.29 -4.20
C HIS A 23 5.79 6.38 -3.16
N PRO A 24 5.86 7.67 -3.55
CA PRO A 24 5.77 8.75 -2.58
C PRO A 24 4.43 8.68 -1.83
N HIS A 25 4.46 8.92 -0.53
CA HIS A 25 3.34 8.63 0.35
C HIS A 25 3.24 9.69 1.45
N VAL A 26 2.05 10.19 1.69
CA VAL A 26 1.73 11.02 2.84
C VAL A 26 0.56 10.38 3.57
N ARG A 27 0.63 10.32 4.89
CA ARG A 27 -0.42 9.69 5.68
C ARG A 27 -0.68 10.42 6.99
N LEU A 28 -1.92 10.32 7.44
CA LEU A 28 -2.39 10.82 8.73
C LEU A 28 -2.74 9.62 9.61
N GLU A 29 -2.30 9.63 10.86
CA GLU A 29 -2.63 8.60 11.84
C GLU A 29 -3.27 9.24 13.06
N ASP A 30 -4.37 8.66 13.55
CA ASP A 30 -5.07 9.12 14.73
C ASP A 30 -5.87 7.97 15.36
N ASN A 31 -5.52 7.55 16.59
CA ASN A 31 -6.24 6.51 17.33
C ASN A 31 -6.46 5.21 16.56
N ASN A 32 -5.44 4.72 15.88
CA ASN A 32 -5.48 3.53 15.00
C ASN A 32 -6.23 3.74 13.69
N TYR A 33 -6.76 4.93 13.42
CA TYR A 33 -7.29 5.27 12.12
C TYR A 33 -6.18 5.82 11.24
N ILE A 34 -6.22 5.46 9.97
CA ILE A 34 -5.26 5.92 8.96
C ILE A 34 -6.02 6.48 7.76
N ALA A 35 -5.44 7.51 7.18
CA ALA A 35 -5.89 8.05 5.90
C ALA A 35 -4.67 8.61 5.19
N GLY A 36 -4.64 8.51 3.89
CA GLY A 36 -3.49 9.02 3.17
C GLY A 36 -3.65 9.03 1.68
N ALA A 37 -2.56 9.41 1.02
CA ALA A 37 -2.45 9.43 -0.42
C ALA A 37 -1.05 8.96 -0.82
N TYR A 38 -0.97 8.22 -1.90
CA TYR A 38 0.31 7.77 -2.42
C TYR A 38 0.26 7.66 -3.95
N TYR A 39 1.45 7.70 -4.56
CA TYR A 39 1.61 7.45 -5.98
C TYR A 39 1.67 5.95 -6.19
N ASN A 40 0.63 5.39 -6.83
CA ASN A 40 0.47 3.95 -6.91
C ASN A 40 1.28 3.32 -8.05
N SER A 41 1.25 1.99 -8.11
CA SER A 41 1.98 1.21 -9.11
C SER A 41 1.44 1.39 -10.53
N MET A 42 0.29 2.02 -10.71
CA MET A 42 -0.32 2.31 -12.00
C MET A 42 -0.11 3.77 -12.43
N GLU A 43 0.83 4.47 -11.80
CA GLU A 43 1.18 5.87 -12.08
C GLU A 43 0.02 6.84 -11.84
N ARG A 44 -0.77 6.57 -10.80
CA ARG A 44 -1.89 7.41 -10.38
C ARG A 44 -1.80 7.69 -8.90
N VAL A 45 -2.43 8.79 -8.47
CA VAL A 45 -2.57 9.07 -7.04
C VAL A 45 -3.74 8.28 -6.50
N SER A 46 -3.47 7.52 -5.44
CA SER A 46 -4.49 6.78 -4.69
C SER A 46 -4.72 7.43 -3.35
N PHE A 47 -5.97 7.46 -2.92
CA PHE A 47 -6.37 7.88 -1.58
C PHE A 47 -6.90 6.67 -0.83
N TYR A 48 -6.60 6.59 0.46
CA TYR A 48 -7.09 5.48 1.28
C TYR A 48 -7.49 5.96 2.66
N ALA A 49 -8.37 5.20 3.30
CA ALA A 49 -8.75 5.38 4.69
C ALA A 49 -9.08 4.03 5.30
N GLY A 50 -8.70 3.83 6.55
CA GLY A 50 -8.94 2.57 7.23
C GLY A 50 -8.40 2.55 8.65
N GLN A 51 -7.98 1.36 9.08
CA GLN A 51 -7.50 1.13 10.44
C GLN A 51 -6.17 0.40 10.44
N ARG A 52 -5.37 0.66 11.46
CA ARG A 52 -4.10 0.00 11.69
C ARG A 52 -4.10 -0.65 13.07
N PHE A 53 -3.68 -1.90 13.12
CA PHE A 53 -3.52 -2.67 14.35
C PHE A 53 -2.04 -2.97 14.54
N GLU A 54 -1.49 -2.64 15.71
CA GLU A 54 -0.07 -2.81 16.00
C GLU A 54 0.16 -3.77 17.16
N SER A 55 1.24 -4.55 17.07
CA SER A 55 1.73 -5.40 18.14
C SER A 55 3.25 -5.38 18.09
N GLY A 56 3.89 -4.67 19.01
CA GLY A 56 5.33 -4.43 18.96
C GLY A 56 5.72 -3.67 17.70
N ASN A 57 6.64 -4.21 16.92
CA ASN A 57 7.07 -3.61 15.65
C ASN A 57 6.25 -4.08 14.45
N ALA A 58 5.35 -5.04 14.66
CA ALA A 58 4.50 -5.56 13.58
C ALA A 58 3.18 -4.79 13.51
N GLY A 59 2.62 -4.68 12.31
CA GLY A 59 1.35 -4.00 12.09
C GLY A 59 0.52 -4.66 11.00
N LEU A 60 -0.79 -4.45 11.08
CA LEU A 60 -1.74 -4.88 10.05
C LEU A 60 -2.63 -3.69 9.72
N GLU A 61 -2.76 -3.38 8.43
CA GLU A 61 -3.58 -2.28 7.94
C GLU A 61 -4.72 -2.82 7.08
N LEU A 62 -5.93 -2.36 7.37
CA LEU A 62 -7.14 -2.68 6.62
C LEU A 62 -7.76 -1.37 6.18
N ALA A 63 -7.93 -1.18 4.88
CA ALA A 63 -8.41 0.09 4.34
C ALA A 63 -9.20 -0.11 3.05
N LEU A 64 -9.84 0.98 2.61
CA LEU A 64 -10.39 1.11 1.27
C LEU A 64 -9.51 2.09 0.50
N VAL A 65 -9.21 1.78 -0.75
CA VAL A 65 -8.29 2.55 -1.58
C VAL A 65 -8.89 2.84 -2.95
N THR A 66 -8.57 4.00 -3.51
CA THR A 66 -8.99 4.42 -4.84
C THR A 66 -7.85 4.31 -5.86
N GLY A 67 -8.15 4.49 -7.14
CA GLY A 67 -7.14 4.61 -8.19
C GLY A 67 -6.78 3.30 -8.89
N TYR A 68 -7.50 2.21 -8.62
CA TYR A 68 -7.26 0.90 -9.23
C TYR A 68 -8.44 0.51 -10.11
N ASN A 69 -8.34 0.80 -11.40
CA ASN A 69 -9.45 0.62 -12.33
C ASN A 69 -9.86 -0.84 -12.54
N GLU A 70 -8.95 -1.80 -12.32
CA GLU A 70 -9.25 -3.22 -12.45
C GLU A 70 -10.29 -3.70 -11.44
N PHE A 71 -10.41 -2.99 -10.31
CA PHE A 71 -11.29 -3.37 -9.21
C PHE A 71 -12.43 -2.37 -9.00
N GLY A 72 -12.67 -1.48 -9.99
CA GLY A 72 -13.63 -0.41 -9.87
C GLY A 72 -13.05 0.83 -9.19
N ALA A 73 -13.93 1.71 -8.70
CA ALA A 73 -13.50 2.99 -8.13
C ALA A 73 -12.85 2.85 -6.75
N ILE A 74 -13.24 1.84 -5.99
CA ILE A 74 -12.77 1.60 -4.62
C ILE A 74 -12.47 0.11 -4.47
N ALA A 75 -11.32 -0.21 -3.87
CA ALA A 75 -10.89 -1.58 -3.63
C ALA A 75 -10.51 -1.77 -2.17
N PRO A 76 -10.69 -2.99 -1.62
CA PRO A 76 -10.16 -3.31 -0.31
C PRO A 76 -8.64 -3.39 -0.35
N TYR A 77 -8.01 -3.03 0.77
CA TYR A 77 -6.56 -2.99 0.90
C TYR A 77 -6.16 -3.63 2.22
N VAL A 78 -5.19 -4.53 2.17
CA VAL A 78 -4.62 -5.19 3.34
C VAL A 78 -3.11 -5.11 3.24
N ARG A 79 -2.44 -4.69 4.31
CA ARG A 79 -0.99 -4.61 4.34
C ARG A 79 -0.47 -5.09 5.69
N GLY A 80 0.44 -6.07 5.67
CA GLY A 80 1.24 -6.44 6.84
C GLY A 80 2.53 -5.65 6.84
N THR A 81 2.98 -5.19 8.01
CA THR A 81 4.17 -4.36 8.13
C THR A 81 5.06 -4.81 9.27
N TYR A 82 6.36 -4.47 9.18
CA TYR A 82 7.31 -4.64 10.25
C TYR A 82 8.25 -3.44 10.26
N ASP A 83 8.33 -2.75 11.39
CA ASP A 83 9.08 -1.50 11.54
C ASP A 83 10.48 -1.76 12.08
N VAL A 84 11.50 -1.16 11.44
CA VAL A 84 12.88 -1.19 11.87
C VAL A 84 13.42 0.24 11.78
N GLY A 85 13.51 0.94 12.91
CA GLY A 85 13.90 2.35 12.93
C GLY A 85 12.93 3.20 12.11
N ASN A 86 13.44 3.97 11.15
CA ASN A 86 12.64 4.79 10.25
C ASN A 86 12.19 4.04 8.99
N ALA A 87 12.48 2.75 8.89
CA ALA A 87 12.08 1.93 7.77
C ALA A 87 10.92 1.01 8.16
N ARG A 88 10.04 0.76 7.20
CA ARG A 88 8.91 -0.14 7.36
C ARG A 88 8.92 -1.12 6.21
N ILE A 89 9.09 -2.41 6.51
CA ILE A 89 8.96 -3.47 5.52
C ILE A 89 7.49 -3.83 5.43
N PHE A 90 6.97 -3.97 4.21
CA PHE A 90 5.55 -4.29 4.04
C PHE A 90 5.34 -5.36 3.00
N VAL A 91 4.22 -6.08 3.15
CA VAL A 91 3.72 -7.05 2.18
C VAL A 91 2.22 -6.87 2.06
N ALA A 92 1.72 -6.89 0.83
CA ALA A 92 0.29 -6.79 0.54
C ALA A 92 -0.08 -7.78 -0.55
N PRO A 93 -1.24 -8.44 -0.46
CA PRO A 93 -1.75 -9.20 -1.59
C PRO A 93 -2.13 -8.26 -2.72
N ALA A 94 -1.93 -8.71 -3.96
CA ALA A 94 -2.23 -7.93 -5.14
C ALA A 94 -2.87 -8.83 -6.19
N GLY A 95 -3.67 -8.22 -7.07
CA GLY A 95 -4.27 -8.89 -8.19
C GLY A 95 -4.27 -8.01 -9.41
N GLU A 96 -4.29 -8.62 -10.59
CA GLU A 96 -4.43 -7.89 -11.84
C GLU A 96 -5.28 -8.67 -12.82
N ARG A 97 -5.92 -7.95 -13.77
CA ARG A 97 -6.55 -8.56 -14.94
C ARG A 97 -5.75 -8.11 -16.16
N TRP A 98 -5.20 -9.08 -16.88
CA TRP A 98 -4.30 -8.83 -18.00
C TRP A 98 -4.68 -9.73 -19.15
N TYR A 99 -5.10 -9.15 -20.27
CA TYR A 99 -5.55 -9.89 -21.46
C TYR A 99 -6.62 -10.94 -21.17
N GLY A 100 -7.55 -10.63 -20.27
CA GLY A 100 -8.62 -11.55 -19.90
C GLY A 100 -8.24 -12.58 -18.83
N GLU A 101 -7.00 -12.63 -18.42
CA GLU A 101 -6.51 -13.49 -17.34
C GLU A 101 -6.49 -12.74 -16.02
N THR A 102 -6.73 -13.46 -14.92
CA THR A 102 -6.60 -12.92 -13.57
C THR A 102 -5.37 -13.52 -12.93
N ASN A 103 -4.43 -12.66 -12.54
CA ASN A 103 -3.21 -13.05 -11.83
C ASN A 103 -3.30 -12.57 -10.39
N ILE A 104 -2.93 -13.45 -9.45
CA ILE A 104 -2.85 -13.13 -8.04
C ILE A 104 -1.40 -13.21 -7.62
N GLY A 105 -0.92 -12.17 -6.97
CA GLY A 105 0.46 -12.08 -6.52
C GLY A 105 0.57 -11.30 -5.22
N ALA A 106 1.74 -10.75 -5.00
CA ALA A 106 2.03 -9.95 -3.81
C ALA A 106 2.89 -8.75 -4.16
N VAL A 107 2.72 -7.69 -3.39
CA VAL A 107 3.61 -6.53 -3.39
C VAL A 107 4.45 -6.62 -2.13
N ILE A 108 5.75 -6.59 -2.28
CA ILE A 108 6.70 -6.58 -1.17
C ILE A 108 7.55 -5.33 -1.31
N GLY A 109 7.76 -4.62 -0.21
CA GLY A 109 8.54 -3.41 -0.30
C GLY A 109 9.07 -2.92 1.02
N ILE A 110 9.77 -1.79 0.94
CA ILE A 110 10.30 -1.06 2.09
C ILE A 110 9.89 0.40 1.95
N GLU A 111 9.45 0.98 3.05
CA GLU A 111 9.03 2.36 3.13
C GLU A 111 9.92 3.11 4.11
N TYR A 112 10.49 4.21 3.67
CA TYR A 112 11.30 5.10 4.51
C TYR A 112 10.43 6.27 4.95
N MET A 113 10.31 6.46 6.26
CA MET A 113 9.50 7.52 6.87
C MET A 113 10.39 8.67 7.30
N PHE A 114 9.97 9.86 6.94
CA PHE A 114 10.71 11.10 7.23
C PHE A 114 10.13 11.86 8.41
#